data_d5db8e87ace6c0d5bfea75c5157e1fb5
#
_entry.id   d5db8e87ace6c0d5bfea75c5157e1fb5
#
_cell.length_a   1.000
_cell.length_b   1.000
_cell.length_c   1.000
_cell.angle_alpha   90.00
_cell.angle_beta   90.00
_cell.angle_gamma   90.00
#
_symmetry.space_group_name_H-M   'P 1'
#
loop_
_entity.id
_entity.type
_entity.pdbx_description
1 polymer ?
#
loop_
_entity_poly.entity_id
_entity_poly.type
_entity_poly.pdbx_seq_one_letter_code
_entity_poly.pdbx_strand_id
1 'polypeptide(L)'
;MATRSYTSRRELEQHSFSPAVALLVPLGAILLQALLPKPFPRLAILDLPLIITVFFAVSRRNPVAGTLTGAAIGLLQDALTAQPIGVNGMAKSVIGYIAASIGIQVDVENLTTRIFINFGFFLLNSFLLYLINRRLLGLTTLHILWWHELLRAAINTAVALPIFFLLDNTKRTE
;
A
#
# COMPACT_ATOMS: atom_id res chain seq x y z
N MET A 1 3.09 -36.99 -21.44
CA MET A 1 2.26 -35.76 -21.43
C MET A 1 2.64 -34.98 -20.19
N ALA A 2 3.43 -33.92 -20.36
CA ALA A 2 3.85 -33.09 -19.23
C ALA A 2 2.75 -32.07 -18.95
N THR A 3 2.10 -32.18 -17.81
CA THR A 3 1.22 -31.16 -17.26
C THR A 3 2.06 -29.94 -16.92
N ARG A 4 2.12 -28.96 -17.84
CA ARG A 4 2.69 -27.65 -17.54
C ARG A 4 1.85 -27.01 -16.44
N SER A 5 2.40 -26.97 -15.25
CA SER A 5 1.86 -26.26 -14.10
C SER A 5 1.66 -24.80 -14.48
N TYR A 6 0.42 -24.33 -14.45
CA TYR A 6 0.06 -22.91 -14.67
C TYR A 6 0.65 -21.96 -13.62
N THR A 7 1.15 -22.49 -12.52
CA THR A 7 1.85 -21.76 -11.45
C THR A 7 3.20 -21.20 -11.89
N SER A 8 3.95 -21.90 -12.77
CA SER A 8 5.32 -21.50 -13.10
C SER A 8 5.41 -20.28 -14.03
N ARG A 9 4.38 -19.95 -14.80
CA ARG A 9 4.37 -18.75 -15.66
C ARG A 9 4.11 -17.47 -14.87
N ARG A 10 3.27 -17.50 -13.84
CA ARG A 10 2.96 -16.33 -13.01
C ARG A 10 4.08 -15.98 -12.03
N GLU A 11 4.86 -16.97 -11.61
CA GLU A 11 6.04 -16.74 -10.77
C GLU A 11 7.19 -16.09 -11.55
N LEU A 12 7.24 -16.30 -12.87
CA LEU A 12 8.28 -15.74 -13.74
C LEU A 12 8.05 -14.25 -14.11
N GLU A 13 6.85 -13.72 -13.92
CA GLU A 13 6.55 -12.31 -14.20
C GLU A 13 6.73 -11.43 -12.93
N GLN A 14 7.87 -11.57 -12.27
CA GLN A 14 8.27 -10.59 -11.27
C GLN A 14 8.72 -9.31 -11.97
N HIS A 15 8.05 -8.21 -11.65
CA HIS A 15 8.44 -6.93 -12.19
C HIS A 15 9.54 -6.32 -11.32
N SER A 16 10.67 -6.00 -11.95
CA SER A 16 11.72 -5.21 -11.31
C SER A 16 11.50 -3.72 -11.59
N PHE A 17 11.99 -2.89 -10.71
CA PHE A 17 11.95 -1.43 -10.84
C PHE A 17 13.37 -0.89 -10.83
N SER A 18 13.60 0.19 -11.58
CA SER A 18 14.88 0.87 -11.45
C SER A 18 15.08 1.35 -10.01
N PRO A 19 16.30 1.34 -9.47
CA PRO A 19 16.58 1.81 -8.11
C PRO A 19 16.07 3.23 -7.86
N ALA A 20 16.13 4.08 -8.89
CA ALA A 20 15.60 5.44 -8.82
C ALA A 20 14.07 5.45 -8.59
N VAL A 21 13.30 4.67 -9.35
CA VAL A 21 11.84 4.56 -9.18
C VAL A 21 11.50 3.98 -7.81
N ALA A 22 12.21 2.91 -7.41
CA ALA A 22 11.98 2.25 -6.13
C ALA A 22 12.24 3.15 -4.92
N LEU A 23 13.06 4.19 -5.06
CA LEU A 23 13.37 5.15 -4.01
C LEU A 23 12.57 6.44 -4.13
N LEU A 24 12.55 7.06 -5.32
CA LEU A 24 11.97 8.39 -5.51
C LEU A 24 10.44 8.39 -5.42
N VAL A 25 9.78 7.34 -5.91
CA VAL A 25 8.30 7.25 -5.87
C VAL A 25 7.78 7.18 -4.43
N PRO A 26 8.28 6.27 -3.55
CA PRO A 26 7.88 6.27 -2.15
C PRO A 26 8.22 7.58 -1.43
N LEU A 27 9.42 8.13 -1.61
CA LEU A 27 9.79 9.40 -1.01
C LEU A 27 8.88 10.54 -1.45
N GLY A 28 8.59 10.64 -2.74
CA GLY A 28 7.65 11.62 -3.27
C GLY A 28 6.25 11.49 -2.67
N ALA A 29 5.73 10.27 -2.55
CA ALA A 29 4.43 10.02 -1.94
C ALA A 29 4.39 10.44 -0.46
N ILE A 30 5.45 10.14 0.30
CA ILE A 30 5.55 10.51 1.73
C ILE A 30 5.67 12.03 1.89
N LEU A 31 6.49 12.68 1.08
CA LEU A 31 6.62 14.15 1.10
C LEU A 31 5.30 14.83 0.72
N LEU A 32 4.61 14.35 -0.32
CA LEU A 32 3.29 14.85 -0.67
C LEU A 32 2.31 14.65 0.47
N GLN A 33 2.31 13.49 1.11
CA GLN A 33 1.45 13.19 2.27
C GLN A 33 1.72 14.13 3.45
N ALA A 34 2.97 14.51 3.69
CA ALA A 34 3.35 15.40 4.79
C ALA A 34 3.05 16.89 4.49
N LEU A 35 3.09 17.29 3.22
CA LEU A 35 2.98 18.69 2.81
C LEU A 35 1.58 19.07 2.33
N LEU A 36 0.90 18.20 1.56
CA LEU A 36 -0.41 18.50 0.95
C LEU A 36 -1.51 18.88 1.94
N PRO A 37 -1.65 18.26 3.11
CA PRO A 37 -2.68 18.62 4.07
C PRO A 37 -2.53 20.03 4.66
N LYS A 38 -1.33 20.63 4.61
CA LYS A 38 -1.09 21.97 5.16
C LYS A 38 -1.91 23.05 4.44
N PRO A 39 -1.79 23.20 3.09
CA PRO A 39 -2.63 24.12 2.33
C PRO A 39 -4.05 23.59 2.07
N PHE A 40 -4.24 22.26 2.03
CA PHE A 40 -5.50 21.62 1.69
C PHE A 40 -5.88 20.54 2.71
N PRO A 41 -6.49 20.92 3.86
CA PRO A 41 -6.80 19.97 4.94
C PRO A 41 -7.68 18.77 4.51
N ARG A 42 -8.52 18.95 3.49
CA ARG A 42 -9.36 17.87 2.94
C ARG A 42 -8.56 16.74 2.32
N LEU A 43 -7.32 16.99 1.85
CA LEU A 43 -6.44 15.98 1.29
C LEU A 43 -5.81 15.07 2.35
N ALA A 44 -5.95 15.38 3.63
CA ALA A 44 -5.56 14.49 4.72
C ALA A 44 -6.29 13.13 4.72
N ILE A 45 -7.40 13.01 3.97
CA ILE A 45 -8.12 11.75 3.79
C ILE A 45 -7.32 10.74 2.94
N LEU A 46 -6.39 11.22 2.10
CA LEU A 46 -5.55 10.38 1.26
C LEU A 46 -4.47 9.68 2.08
N ASP A 47 -4.07 8.50 1.65
CA ASP A 47 -2.88 7.78 2.14
C ASP A 47 -2.04 7.34 0.93
N LEU A 48 -1.33 8.31 0.34
CA LEU A 48 -0.47 8.07 -0.82
C LEU A 48 0.63 7.03 -0.54
N PRO A 49 1.30 7.04 0.65
CA PRO A 49 2.26 6.00 0.99
C PRO A 49 1.67 4.59 0.98
N LEU A 50 0.40 4.41 1.39
CA LEU A 50 -0.26 3.11 1.33
C LEU A 50 -0.50 2.67 -0.12
N ILE A 51 -0.97 3.57 -0.99
CA ILE A 51 -1.16 3.29 -2.43
C ILE A 51 0.14 2.76 -3.03
N ILE A 52 1.25 3.45 -2.76
CA ILE A 52 2.57 3.07 -3.27
C ILE A 52 3.05 1.75 -2.67
N THR A 53 2.82 1.51 -1.37
CA THR A 53 3.15 0.23 -0.72
C THR A 53 2.43 -0.92 -1.40
N VAL A 54 1.12 -0.81 -1.62
CA VAL A 54 0.32 -1.84 -2.28
C VAL A 54 0.81 -2.07 -3.70
N PHE A 55 1.03 -1.00 -4.49
CA PHE A 55 1.53 -1.10 -5.85
C PHE A 55 2.83 -1.89 -5.96
N PHE A 56 3.86 -1.51 -5.18
CA PHE A 56 5.15 -2.21 -5.22
C PHE A 56 5.06 -3.64 -4.71
N ALA A 57 4.24 -3.88 -3.68
CA ALA A 57 4.07 -5.21 -3.11
C ALA A 57 3.44 -6.18 -4.12
N VAL A 58 2.30 -5.80 -4.74
CA VAL A 58 1.61 -6.66 -5.71
C VAL A 58 2.41 -6.85 -7.00
N SER A 59 3.20 -5.84 -7.41
CA SER A 59 4.00 -5.90 -8.64
C SER A 59 5.25 -6.75 -8.47
N ARG A 60 5.93 -6.67 -7.32
CA ARG A 60 7.14 -7.46 -7.04
C ARG A 60 6.84 -8.92 -6.72
N ARG A 61 5.65 -9.23 -6.26
CA ARG A 61 5.22 -10.61 -5.91
C ARG A 61 6.19 -11.32 -4.96
N ASN A 62 6.87 -10.57 -4.11
CA ASN A 62 7.81 -11.08 -3.13
C ASN A 62 7.40 -10.60 -1.72
N PRO A 63 6.85 -11.51 -0.87
CA PRO A 63 6.35 -11.15 0.45
C PRO A 63 7.39 -10.52 1.37
N VAL A 64 8.66 -11.00 1.31
CA VAL A 64 9.74 -10.43 2.12
C VAL A 64 10.04 -8.99 1.68
N ALA A 65 10.20 -8.78 0.36
CA ALA A 65 10.42 -7.44 -0.18
C ALA A 65 9.23 -6.51 0.08
N GLY A 66 7.99 -7.02 -0.02
CA GLY A 66 6.76 -6.29 0.31
C GLY A 66 6.73 -5.83 1.77
N THR A 67 7.06 -6.74 2.69
CA THR A 67 7.14 -6.43 4.13
C THR A 67 8.17 -5.34 4.41
N LEU A 68 9.39 -5.48 3.89
CA LEU A 68 10.47 -4.52 4.11
C LEU A 68 10.15 -3.15 3.49
N THR A 69 9.57 -3.14 2.28
CA THR A 69 9.15 -1.91 1.61
C THR A 69 8.04 -1.21 2.42
N GLY A 70 7.05 -1.96 2.89
CA GLY A 70 5.96 -1.43 3.72
C GLY A 70 6.48 -0.88 5.05
N ALA A 71 7.41 -1.60 5.72
CA ALA A 71 8.06 -1.14 6.94
C ALA A 71 8.79 0.19 6.72
N ALA A 72 9.64 0.25 5.70
CA ALA A 72 10.43 1.44 5.39
C ALA A 72 9.53 2.66 5.09
N ILE A 73 8.53 2.48 4.22
CA ILE A 73 7.58 3.55 3.84
C ILE A 73 6.80 4.01 5.07
N GLY A 74 6.29 3.08 5.89
CA GLY A 74 5.49 3.42 7.06
C GLY A 74 6.30 4.12 8.16
N LEU A 75 7.54 3.68 8.43
CA LEU A 75 8.43 4.32 9.40
C LEU A 75 8.81 5.74 8.96
N LEU A 76 9.15 5.93 7.68
CA LEU A 76 9.43 7.25 7.13
C LEU A 76 8.19 8.16 7.17
N GLN A 77 7.01 7.62 6.89
CA GLN A 77 5.76 8.36 7.02
C GLN A 77 5.55 8.82 8.46
N ASP A 78 5.70 7.94 9.45
CA ASP A 78 5.55 8.28 10.87
C ASP A 78 6.49 9.42 11.25
N ALA A 79 7.76 9.33 10.85
CA ALA A 79 8.77 10.33 11.16
C ALA A 79 8.44 11.72 10.55
N LEU A 80 7.90 11.75 9.32
CA LEU A 80 7.62 13.01 8.61
C LEU A 80 6.24 13.60 8.92
N THR A 81 5.31 12.79 9.47
CA THR A 81 3.96 13.24 9.81
C THR A 81 3.75 13.43 11.31
N ALA A 82 4.84 13.39 12.10
CA ALA A 82 4.82 13.53 13.57
C ALA A 82 3.87 12.52 14.26
N GLN A 83 3.70 11.34 13.68
CA GLN A 83 2.97 10.23 14.28
C GLN A 83 3.89 9.41 15.20
N PRO A 84 3.35 8.67 16.17
CA PRO A 84 4.15 7.73 16.95
C PRO A 84 4.88 6.75 16.03
N ILE A 85 6.22 6.73 16.13
CA ILE A 85 7.07 5.94 15.24
C ILE A 85 6.74 4.45 15.37
N GLY A 86 6.50 3.81 14.23
CA GLY A 86 6.20 2.38 14.11
C GLY A 86 4.73 2.06 13.87
N VAL A 87 3.79 2.97 14.09
CA VAL A 87 2.35 2.74 13.90
C VAL A 87 2.04 2.40 12.43
N ASN A 88 2.40 3.30 11.52
CA ASN A 88 2.27 3.04 10.08
C ASN A 88 3.29 2.00 9.60
N GLY A 89 4.48 1.96 10.22
CA GLY A 89 5.49 0.94 9.95
C GLY A 89 4.95 -0.47 10.11
N MET A 90 4.33 -0.79 11.25
CA MET A 90 3.72 -2.10 11.51
C MET A 90 2.54 -2.39 10.57
N ALA A 91 1.61 -1.43 10.43
CA ALA A 91 0.45 -1.62 9.57
C ALA A 91 0.85 -1.89 8.11
N LYS A 92 1.76 -1.08 7.54
CA LYS A 92 2.20 -1.22 6.15
C LYS A 92 3.12 -2.42 5.92
N SER A 93 3.83 -2.92 6.96
CA SER A 93 4.56 -4.20 6.87
C SER A 93 3.61 -5.37 6.64
N VAL A 94 2.55 -5.45 7.43
CA VAL A 94 1.52 -6.50 7.30
C VAL A 94 0.84 -6.41 5.94
N ILE A 95 0.46 -5.21 5.52
CA ILE A 95 -0.18 -4.99 4.21
C ILE A 95 0.77 -5.36 3.08
N GLY A 96 2.03 -4.95 3.14
CA GLY A 96 3.04 -5.27 2.14
C GLY A 96 3.24 -6.79 1.97
N TYR A 97 3.25 -7.52 3.09
CA TYR A 97 3.30 -8.99 3.07
C TYR A 97 2.09 -9.59 2.37
N ILE A 98 0.88 -9.22 2.81
CA ILE A 98 -0.38 -9.77 2.28
C ILE A 98 -0.56 -9.38 0.81
N ALA A 99 -0.28 -8.11 0.46
CA ALA A 99 -0.40 -7.62 -0.90
C ALA A 99 0.52 -8.35 -1.88
N ALA A 100 1.79 -8.58 -1.49
CA ALA A 100 2.73 -9.35 -2.30
C ALA A 100 2.29 -10.81 -2.44
N SER A 101 1.77 -11.43 -1.37
CA SER A 101 1.24 -12.80 -1.39
C SER A 101 0.03 -12.94 -2.31
N ILE A 102 -0.89 -11.96 -2.29
CA ILE A 102 -2.03 -11.92 -3.21
C ILE A 102 -1.57 -11.71 -4.65
N GLY A 103 -0.56 -10.85 -4.87
CA GLY A 103 0.01 -10.60 -6.20
C GLY A 103 0.57 -11.84 -6.90
N ILE A 104 0.97 -12.87 -6.15
CA ILE A 104 1.39 -14.17 -6.70
C ILE A 104 0.20 -14.96 -7.26
N GLN A 105 -0.97 -14.84 -6.62
CA GLN A 105 -2.12 -15.70 -6.87
C GLN A 105 -3.13 -15.08 -7.86
N VAL A 106 -3.20 -13.76 -7.91
CA VAL A 106 -4.25 -13.02 -8.60
C VAL A 106 -3.66 -12.17 -9.71
N ASP A 107 -4.40 -12.03 -10.81
CA ASP A 107 -4.05 -11.10 -11.88
C ASP A 107 -4.30 -9.65 -11.43
N VAL A 108 -3.21 -8.98 -11.07
CA VAL A 108 -3.23 -7.59 -10.58
C VAL A 108 -3.26 -6.54 -11.70
N GLU A 109 -3.28 -6.96 -12.96
CA GLU A 109 -3.41 -6.03 -14.11
C GLU A 109 -4.86 -5.75 -14.43
N ASN A 110 -5.77 -6.65 -14.04
CA ASN A 110 -7.21 -6.47 -14.22
C ASN A 110 -7.72 -5.31 -13.34
N LEU A 111 -8.45 -4.36 -13.97
CA LEU A 111 -9.00 -3.19 -13.30
C LEU A 111 -9.92 -3.54 -12.12
N THR A 112 -10.78 -4.54 -12.30
CA THR A 112 -11.68 -5.02 -11.25
C THR A 112 -10.91 -5.53 -10.03
N THR A 113 -9.87 -6.32 -10.28
CA THR A 113 -8.97 -6.82 -9.23
C THR A 113 -8.28 -5.66 -8.49
N ARG A 114 -7.82 -4.64 -9.21
CA ARG A 114 -7.19 -3.44 -8.60
C ARG A 114 -8.14 -2.69 -7.69
N ILE A 115 -9.41 -2.54 -8.09
CA ILE A 115 -10.43 -1.88 -7.26
C ILE A 115 -10.62 -2.64 -5.96
N PHE A 116 -10.90 -3.94 -6.03
CA PHE A 116 -11.16 -4.75 -4.84
C PHE A 116 -9.94 -4.85 -3.91
N ILE A 117 -8.76 -5.02 -4.47
CA ILE A 117 -7.51 -5.10 -3.70
C ILE A 117 -7.26 -3.77 -2.97
N ASN A 118 -7.29 -2.64 -3.67
CA ASN A 118 -7.06 -1.36 -3.01
C ASN A 118 -8.11 -1.07 -1.95
N PHE A 119 -9.39 -1.22 -2.27
CA PHE A 119 -10.47 -0.99 -1.32
C PHE A 119 -10.31 -1.86 -0.06
N GLY A 120 -10.02 -3.16 -0.24
CA GLY A 120 -9.79 -4.09 0.87
C GLY A 120 -8.57 -3.69 1.71
N PHE A 121 -7.47 -3.29 1.08
CA PHE A 121 -6.27 -2.88 1.82
C PHE A 121 -6.43 -1.55 2.55
N PHE A 122 -7.23 -0.62 2.04
CA PHE A 122 -7.55 0.59 2.79
C PHE A 122 -8.38 0.29 4.03
N LEU A 123 -9.37 -0.58 3.94
CA LEU A 123 -10.13 -1.03 5.12
C LEU A 123 -9.26 -1.79 6.11
N LEU A 124 -8.41 -2.68 5.61
CA LEU A 124 -7.45 -3.41 6.46
C LEU A 124 -6.48 -2.46 7.16
N ASN A 125 -5.96 -1.44 6.46
CA ASN A 125 -5.09 -0.43 7.06
C ASN A 125 -5.80 0.33 8.19
N SER A 126 -7.02 0.78 7.96
CA SER A 126 -7.83 1.45 8.99
C SER A 126 -8.05 0.56 10.21
N PHE A 127 -8.34 -0.72 9.99
CA PHE A 127 -8.50 -1.69 11.06
C PHE A 127 -7.18 -1.92 11.83
N LEU A 128 -6.06 -2.10 11.12
CA LEU A 128 -4.75 -2.30 11.75
C LEU A 128 -4.34 -1.07 12.56
N LEU A 129 -4.48 0.12 12.00
CA LEU A 129 -4.18 1.37 12.70
C LEU A 129 -5.05 1.52 13.96
N TYR A 130 -6.34 1.21 13.88
CA TYR A 130 -7.23 1.21 15.04
C TYR A 130 -6.74 0.22 16.11
N LEU A 131 -6.40 -1.00 15.71
CA LEU A 131 -5.95 -2.03 16.62
C LEU A 131 -4.62 -1.63 17.32
N ILE A 132 -3.66 -1.11 16.55
CA ILE A 132 -2.37 -0.64 17.06
C ILE A 132 -2.58 0.52 18.04
N ASN A 133 -3.32 1.54 17.65
CA ASN A 133 -3.57 2.71 18.50
C ASN A 133 -4.30 2.34 19.80
N ARG A 134 -5.30 1.47 19.70
CA ARG A 134 -6.09 1.08 20.86
C ARG A 134 -5.35 0.13 21.80
N ARG A 135 -4.60 -0.86 21.25
CA ARG A 135 -3.97 -1.93 22.04
C ARG A 135 -2.55 -1.62 22.45
N LEU A 136 -1.75 -0.98 21.59
CA LEU A 136 -0.35 -0.68 21.89
C LEU A 136 -0.17 0.71 22.47
N LEU A 137 -0.91 1.72 21.98
CA LEU A 137 -0.80 3.09 22.50
C LEU A 137 -1.83 3.40 23.60
N GLY A 138 -2.71 2.47 23.93
CA GLY A 138 -3.67 2.64 25.03
C GLY A 138 -4.75 3.69 24.78
N LEU A 139 -4.98 4.10 23.53
CA LEU A 139 -5.97 5.12 23.17
C LEU A 139 -7.38 4.50 23.15
N THR A 140 -7.94 4.27 24.32
CA THR A 140 -9.23 3.56 24.49
C THR A 140 -10.46 4.37 24.03
N THR A 141 -10.32 5.70 23.91
CA THR A 141 -11.40 6.60 23.48
C THR A 141 -11.63 6.63 21.98
N LEU A 142 -10.80 5.95 21.18
CA LEU A 142 -10.95 5.89 19.74
C LEU A 142 -12.15 5.01 19.35
N HIS A 143 -13.07 5.61 18.58
CA HIS A 143 -14.20 4.92 17.96
C HIS A 143 -14.04 4.92 16.45
N ILE A 144 -14.22 3.75 15.82
CA ILE A 144 -14.26 3.68 14.37
C ILE A 144 -15.64 4.13 13.89
N LEU A 145 -15.66 5.16 13.08
CA LEU A 145 -16.83 5.54 12.31
C LEU A 145 -16.78 4.81 10.97
N TRP A 146 -17.38 3.64 10.90
CA TRP A 146 -17.34 2.75 9.72
C TRP A 146 -17.66 3.45 8.41
N TRP A 147 -18.64 4.34 8.43
CA TRP A 147 -18.99 5.13 7.26
C TRP A 147 -17.84 6.01 6.77
N HIS A 148 -17.11 6.63 7.68
CA HIS A 148 -15.94 7.45 7.36
C HIS A 148 -14.82 6.62 6.73
N GLU A 149 -14.58 5.41 7.25
CA GLU A 149 -13.57 4.51 6.72
C GLU A 149 -13.94 3.94 5.35
N LEU A 150 -15.22 3.65 5.12
CA LEU A 150 -15.71 3.23 3.79
C LEU A 150 -15.51 4.35 2.75
N LEU A 151 -15.86 5.58 3.10
CA LEU A 151 -15.68 6.75 2.23
C LEU A 151 -14.19 6.99 1.94
N ARG A 152 -13.35 6.90 2.98
CA ARG A 152 -11.89 7.01 2.86
C ARG A 152 -11.34 5.92 1.92
N ALA A 153 -11.74 4.68 2.09
CA ALA A 153 -11.33 3.57 1.23
C ALA A 153 -11.78 3.80 -0.22
N ALA A 154 -13.01 4.26 -0.46
CA ALA A 154 -13.51 4.54 -1.79
C ALA A 154 -12.72 5.66 -2.50
N ILE A 155 -12.49 6.80 -1.82
CA ILE A 155 -11.73 7.92 -2.36
C ILE A 155 -10.30 7.51 -2.69
N ASN A 156 -9.63 6.83 -1.76
CA ASN A 156 -8.25 6.37 -1.97
C ASN A 156 -8.15 5.34 -3.08
N THR A 157 -9.14 4.44 -3.22
CA THR A 157 -9.20 3.50 -4.34
C THR A 157 -9.33 4.23 -5.67
N ALA A 158 -10.19 5.24 -5.75
CA ALA A 158 -10.35 6.05 -6.96
C ALA A 158 -9.04 6.77 -7.34
N VAL A 159 -8.29 7.26 -6.36
CA VAL A 159 -6.97 7.90 -6.57
C VAL A 159 -5.88 6.86 -6.90
N ALA A 160 -5.97 5.66 -6.34
CA ALA A 160 -5.00 4.60 -6.59
C ALA A 160 -4.98 4.15 -8.06
N LEU A 161 -6.14 4.12 -8.74
CA LEU A 161 -6.23 3.63 -10.11
C LEU A 161 -5.36 4.44 -11.11
N PRO A 162 -5.47 5.77 -11.20
CA PRO A 162 -4.60 6.54 -12.09
C PRO A 162 -3.13 6.46 -11.68
N ILE A 163 -2.82 6.39 -10.38
CA ILE A 163 -1.45 6.23 -9.90
C ILE A 163 -0.88 4.88 -10.35
N PHE A 164 -1.63 3.80 -10.23
CA PHE A 164 -1.22 2.48 -10.70
C PHE A 164 -0.97 2.50 -12.20
N PHE A 165 -1.86 3.12 -12.97
CA PHE A 165 -1.71 3.23 -14.43
C PHE A 165 -0.43 3.99 -14.82
N LEU A 166 -0.12 5.10 -14.13
CA LEU A 166 1.12 5.84 -14.35
C LEU A 166 2.37 5.03 -14.00
N LEU A 167 2.31 4.30 -12.89
CA LEU A 167 3.44 3.51 -12.40
C LEU A 167 3.67 2.23 -13.20
N ASP A 168 2.64 1.69 -13.86
CA ASP A 168 2.79 0.52 -14.73
C ASP A 168 3.81 0.76 -15.85
N ASN A 169 3.90 2.00 -16.35
CA ASN A 169 4.89 2.37 -17.36
C ASN A 169 6.34 2.32 -16.85
N THR A 170 6.55 2.19 -15.55
CA THR A 170 7.89 2.11 -14.93
C THR A 170 8.34 0.68 -14.66
N LYS A 171 7.47 -0.29 -14.87
CA LYS A 171 7.78 -1.72 -14.71
C LYS A 171 8.80 -2.16 -15.76
N ARG A 172 9.77 -2.95 -15.33
CA ARG A 172 10.71 -3.65 -16.21
C ARG A 172 10.42 -5.14 -16.14
N THR A 173 10.23 -5.77 -17.27
CA THR A 173 10.22 -7.23 -17.39
C THR A 173 11.66 -7.71 -17.40
N GLU A 174 12.02 -8.58 -16.46
CA GLU A 174 13.28 -9.35 -16.50
C GLU A 174 13.11 -10.64 -17.29
#